data_f08f1f45e2b2920225f1b8e5600968e9
#
_entry.id   f08f1f45e2b2920225f1b8e5600968e9
#
_cell.length_a   1.000
_cell.length_b   1.000
_cell.length_c   1.000
_cell.angle_alpha   90.00
_cell.angle_beta   90.00
_cell.angle_gamma   90.00
#
_symmetry.space_group_name_H-M   'P 1'
#
loop_
_entity.id
_entity.type
_entity.pdbx_description
1 polymer ?
#
loop_
_entity_poly.entity_id
_entity_poly.type
_entity_poly.pdbx_seq_one_letter_code
_entity_poly.pdbx_strand_id
1 'polypeptide(L)'
;MSDVTPHKPPSPQAMHALLTLEAMRLGVVPATDLAHSTVGRDIEIDIIQQDLSHTRLGGARRAFLGEYGLGKTHLLELIQQIALRQNFVVSKVVLDHTEFSPSQPKRIYHAVMRNLLYPDNPQQLEGLAPILDRAANDETILEKYLVKTTKGKHPTTIREQLAAGMHLYLTPALAYTRAINNPKRLILPSHLGDPISWAANARHILIDWIEGHPTRSNQDINDELNLIRGKFPKIYSLLDYRPWAKIYGYILNGIAQLARDVGYAGLVIVIDEAEFYTLLSPQNRTYARSLFQAWSHAVGGSDDGSLPFSQDNLLTGGYGIQRELPTRYTDNPGLYLVFAMTPNSEGIRVLQEAIAPQFICYLNPLTAVDYLKMTQNIVELYAKAYPQCPLPDGIAHPLANIVDALSQQGQLATPRQTMKFLTDFLDLVRYVPEQIPDVIANLMAQSDF
;
A
#
# COMPACT_ATOMS: atom_id res chain seq x y z
N MET A 1 18.55 -53.46 4.77
CA MET A 1 17.29 -52.75 4.77
C MET A 1 17.33 -51.79 5.95
N SER A 2 17.67 -50.55 5.70
CA SER A 2 17.74 -49.48 6.72
C SER A 2 16.31 -49.02 7.03
N ASP A 3 15.89 -49.19 8.29
CA ASP A 3 14.64 -48.68 8.83
C ASP A 3 14.56 -47.15 8.60
N VAL A 4 13.79 -46.74 7.62
CA VAL A 4 13.40 -45.35 7.44
C VAL A 4 12.28 -45.10 8.45
N THR A 5 12.65 -44.67 9.65
CA THR A 5 11.68 -44.12 10.61
C THR A 5 10.96 -42.97 9.95
N PRO A 6 9.61 -42.94 9.93
CA PRO A 6 8.86 -41.83 9.35
C PRO A 6 9.19 -40.56 10.10
N HIS A 7 9.77 -39.60 9.41
CA HIS A 7 10.03 -38.28 9.98
C HIS A 7 8.74 -37.67 10.48
N LYS A 8 8.66 -37.43 11.79
CA LYS A 8 7.54 -36.70 12.40
C LYS A 8 7.47 -35.32 11.72
N PRO A 9 6.28 -34.89 11.26
CA PRO A 9 6.17 -33.57 10.64
C PRO A 9 6.64 -32.50 11.63
N PRO A 10 7.29 -31.42 11.15
CA PRO A 10 7.77 -30.34 12.01
C PRO A 10 6.60 -29.72 12.77
N SER A 11 6.85 -29.22 13.97
CA SER A 11 5.85 -28.47 14.72
C SER A 11 5.42 -27.23 13.94
N PRO A 12 4.22 -26.66 14.19
CA PRO A 12 3.81 -25.41 13.53
C PRO A 12 4.81 -24.28 13.71
N GLN A 13 5.46 -24.19 14.87
CA GLN A 13 6.51 -23.20 15.14
C GLN A 13 7.78 -23.46 14.31
N ALA A 14 8.23 -24.71 14.19
CA ALA A 14 9.37 -25.07 13.38
C ALA A 14 9.08 -24.85 11.88
N MET A 15 7.86 -25.17 11.41
CA MET A 15 7.45 -24.90 10.03
C MET A 15 7.46 -23.40 9.73
N HIS A 16 6.94 -22.58 10.64
CA HIS A 16 6.97 -21.13 10.50
C HIS A 16 8.40 -20.59 10.42
N ALA A 17 9.28 -21.04 11.31
CA ALA A 17 10.69 -20.66 11.31
C ALA A 17 11.40 -21.10 10.00
N LEU A 18 11.10 -22.29 9.48
CA LEU A 18 11.62 -22.77 8.19
C LEU A 18 11.21 -21.85 7.04
N LEU A 19 9.93 -21.50 6.93
CA LEU A 19 9.43 -20.62 5.86
C LEU A 19 10.07 -19.23 5.94
N THR A 20 10.28 -18.72 7.15
CA THR A 20 10.97 -17.43 7.37
C THR A 20 12.43 -17.49 6.93
N LEU A 21 13.18 -18.56 7.27
CA LEU A 21 14.55 -18.77 6.84
C LEU A 21 14.66 -18.92 5.31
N GLU A 22 13.72 -19.63 4.67
CA GLU A 22 13.71 -19.75 3.20
C GLU A 22 13.50 -18.40 2.52
N ALA A 23 12.60 -17.57 3.05
CA ALA A 23 12.42 -16.21 2.54
C ALA A 23 13.70 -15.38 2.66
N MET A 24 14.38 -15.45 3.82
CA MET A 24 15.67 -14.77 4.04
C MET A 24 16.78 -15.27 3.09
N ARG A 25 16.83 -16.58 2.84
CA ARG A 25 17.78 -17.23 1.90
C ARG A 25 17.58 -16.75 0.46
N LEU A 26 16.31 -16.56 0.08
CA LEU A 26 15.94 -16.00 -1.22
C LEU A 26 16.09 -14.47 -1.28
N GLY A 27 16.44 -13.82 -0.16
CA GLY A 27 16.52 -12.36 -0.08
C GLY A 27 15.15 -11.69 -0.21
N VAL A 28 14.06 -12.41 0.10
CA VAL A 28 12.69 -11.89 0.11
C VAL A 28 12.29 -11.54 1.54
N VAL A 29 11.46 -10.52 1.68
CA VAL A 29 10.91 -10.15 3.00
C VAL A 29 9.95 -11.24 3.47
N PRO A 30 10.13 -11.81 4.68
CA PRO A 30 9.21 -12.82 5.20
C PRO A 30 7.78 -12.27 5.32
N ALA A 31 6.80 -13.06 4.92
CA ALA A 31 5.39 -12.66 4.99
C ALA A 31 4.85 -12.52 6.43
N THR A 32 5.52 -13.16 7.40
CA THR A 32 5.07 -13.23 8.80
C THR A 32 6.22 -12.88 9.73
N ASP A 33 5.87 -12.36 10.92
CA ASP A 33 6.79 -12.07 12.03
C ASP A 33 7.91 -11.05 11.71
N LEU A 34 7.57 -10.03 10.90
CA LEU A 34 8.50 -8.96 10.53
C LEU A 34 9.07 -8.22 11.73
N ALA A 35 8.32 -8.11 12.83
CA ALA A 35 8.79 -7.43 14.04
C ALA A 35 10.07 -8.07 14.62
N HIS A 36 10.21 -9.41 14.57
CA HIS A 36 11.40 -10.12 15.03
C HIS A 36 12.59 -9.98 14.07
N SER A 37 12.32 -9.82 12.77
CA SER A 37 13.37 -9.65 11.76
C SER A 37 13.76 -8.19 11.53
N THR A 38 13.00 -7.23 12.09
CA THR A 38 13.29 -5.81 11.97
C THR A 38 14.28 -5.37 13.06
N VAL A 39 15.42 -4.85 12.64
CA VAL A 39 16.51 -4.38 13.50
C VAL A 39 16.92 -2.99 13.07
N GLY A 40 17.26 -2.13 14.03
CA GLY A 40 17.80 -0.80 13.78
C GLY A 40 16.82 0.14 13.07
N ARG A 41 15.50 -0.03 13.32
CA ARG A 41 14.42 0.79 12.76
C ARG A 41 13.46 1.34 13.82
N ASP A 42 13.93 1.44 15.04
CA ASP A 42 13.08 1.87 16.16
C ASP A 42 12.55 3.30 15.95
N ILE A 43 13.38 4.21 15.41
CA ILE A 43 12.99 5.59 15.11
C ILE A 43 11.91 5.63 14.02
N GLU A 44 12.10 4.87 12.95
CA GLU A 44 11.13 4.80 11.85
C GLU A 44 9.82 4.18 12.32
N ILE A 45 9.87 3.18 13.19
CA ILE A 45 8.67 2.55 13.80
C ILE A 45 7.91 3.56 14.64
N ASP A 46 8.58 4.34 15.48
CA ASP A 46 7.95 5.39 16.29
C ASP A 46 7.30 6.45 15.41
N ILE A 47 7.96 6.89 14.35
CA ILE A 47 7.40 7.83 13.36
C ILE A 47 6.13 7.25 12.72
N ILE A 48 6.16 5.98 12.30
CA ILE A 48 5.00 5.30 11.68
C ILE A 48 3.84 5.23 12.66
N GLN A 49 4.09 4.91 13.93
CA GLN A 49 3.04 4.85 14.96
C GLN A 49 2.42 6.22 15.22
N GLN A 50 3.23 7.27 15.25
CA GLN A 50 2.75 8.64 15.36
C GLN A 50 1.91 9.05 14.14
N ASP A 51 2.39 8.76 12.92
CA ASP A 51 1.66 9.05 11.68
C ASP A 51 0.31 8.31 11.63
N LEU A 52 0.25 7.04 12.03
CA LEU A 52 -1.01 6.28 12.11
C LEU A 52 -1.96 6.88 13.16
N SER A 53 -1.44 7.37 14.28
CA SER A 53 -2.23 8.05 15.30
C SER A 53 -2.80 9.38 14.77
N HIS A 54 -2.00 10.18 14.06
CA HIS A 54 -2.44 11.40 13.39
C HIS A 54 -3.47 11.11 12.30
N THR A 55 -3.30 10.00 11.57
CA THR A 55 -4.24 9.59 10.52
C THR A 55 -5.63 9.30 11.08
N ARG A 56 -5.75 8.75 12.28
CA ARG A 56 -7.05 8.56 12.94
C ARG A 56 -7.80 9.88 13.19
N LEU A 57 -7.08 10.97 13.37
CA LEU A 57 -7.64 12.31 13.62
C LEU A 57 -7.84 13.13 12.35
N GLY A 58 -7.10 12.82 11.28
CA GLY A 58 -7.15 13.60 10.04
C GLY A 58 -6.51 12.86 8.88
N GLY A 59 -5.22 13.04 8.70
CA GLY A 59 -4.41 12.40 7.67
C GLY A 59 -2.93 12.58 7.94
N ALA A 60 -2.10 11.75 7.33
CA ALA A 60 -0.65 11.84 7.42
C ALA A 60 0.01 11.52 6.07
N ARG A 61 1.19 12.08 5.86
CA ARG A 61 2.03 11.80 4.68
C ARG A 61 3.47 11.64 5.10
N ARG A 62 4.17 10.69 4.49
CA ARG A 62 5.57 10.40 4.79
C ARG A 62 6.32 9.95 3.54
N ALA A 63 7.60 10.29 3.45
CA ALA A 63 8.50 9.70 2.49
C ALA A 63 9.70 9.07 3.19
N PHE A 64 10.02 7.84 2.86
CA PHE A 64 11.21 7.14 3.32
C PHE A 64 12.21 7.02 2.16
N LEU A 65 13.37 7.63 2.33
CA LEU A 65 14.45 7.64 1.36
C LEU A 65 15.61 6.79 1.87
N GLY A 66 16.13 5.91 1.03
CA GLY A 66 17.27 5.08 1.40
C GLY A 66 17.94 4.48 0.18
N GLU A 67 19.24 4.31 0.23
CA GLU A 67 19.99 3.64 -0.82
C GLU A 67 19.48 2.20 -1.07
N TYR A 68 19.84 1.65 -2.22
CA TYR A 68 19.46 0.29 -2.56
C TYR A 68 19.95 -0.70 -1.50
N GLY A 69 19.05 -1.56 -1.04
CA GLY A 69 19.37 -2.59 -0.04
C GLY A 69 19.28 -2.16 1.43
N LEU A 70 19.05 -0.88 1.75
CA LEU A 70 18.86 -0.41 3.14
C LEU A 70 17.55 -0.87 3.80
N GLY A 71 16.74 -1.68 3.14
CA GLY A 71 15.54 -2.25 3.73
C GLY A 71 14.27 -1.41 3.55
N LYS A 72 14.20 -0.53 2.54
CA LYS A 72 12.96 0.22 2.21
C LYS A 72 11.74 -0.70 2.09
N THR A 73 11.82 -1.69 1.22
CA THR A 73 10.72 -2.64 0.99
C THR A 73 10.33 -3.38 2.27
N HIS A 74 11.32 -3.76 3.12
CA HIS A 74 11.06 -4.35 4.42
C HIS A 74 10.28 -3.40 5.35
N LEU A 75 10.67 -2.12 5.39
CA LEU A 75 9.97 -1.10 6.17
C LEU A 75 8.53 -0.91 5.67
N LEU A 76 8.30 -0.93 4.35
CA LEU A 76 6.96 -0.81 3.78
C LEU A 76 6.06 -2.01 4.13
N GLU A 77 6.59 -3.24 4.15
CA GLU A 77 5.88 -4.42 4.63
C GLU A 77 5.54 -4.30 6.13
N LEU A 78 6.48 -3.75 6.91
CA LEU A 78 6.25 -3.50 8.33
C LEU A 78 5.13 -2.45 8.54
N ILE A 79 5.12 -1.36 7.78
CA ILE A 79 4.03 -0.36 7.77
C ILE A 79 2.70 -1.06 7.51
N GLN A 80 2.63 -1.90 6.48
CA GLN A 80 1.42 -2.64 6.13
C GLN A 80 0.94 -3.51 7.30
N GLN A 81 1.84 -4.27 7.94
CA GLN A 81 1.48 -5.11 9.08
C GLN A 81 1.02 -4.30 10.29
N ILE A 82 1.74 -3.22 10.64
CA ILE A 82 1.36 -2.36 11.77
C ILE A 82 -0.01 -1.72 11.50
N ALA A 83 -0.24 -1.22 10.30
CA ALA A 83 -1.50 -0.57 9.93
C ALA A 83 -2.69 -1.55 9.98
N LEU A 84 -2.55 -2.77 9.43
CA LEU A 84 -3.58 -3.81 9.51
C LEU A 84 -3.91 -4.17 10.96
N ARG A 85 -2.89 -4.35 11.83
CA ARG A 85 -3.10 -4.61 13.27
C ARG A 85 -3.80 -3.45 13.98
N GLN A 86 -3.64 -2.24 13.48
CA GLN A 86 -4.30 -1.04 14.00
C GLN A 86 -5.66 -0.73 13.33
N ASN A 87 -6.23 -1.70 12.64
CA ASN A 87 -7.54 -1.61 11.98
C ASN A 87 -7.61 -0.64 10.78
N PHE A 88 -6.50 -0.41 10.08
CA PHE A 88 -6.50 0.33 8.81
C PHE A 88 -6.66 -0.62 7.63
N VAL A 89 -7.39 -0.18 6.61
CA VAL A 89 -7.32 -0.79 5.28
C VAL A 89 -6.02 -0.35 4.62
N VAL A 90 -5.32 -1.27 3.96
CA VAL A 90 -3.98 -0.99 3.41
C VAL A 90 -3.91 -1.36 1.94
N SER A 91 -3.24 -0.55 1.14
CA SER A 91 -2.87 -0.88 -0.23
C SER A 91 -1.41 -0.56 -0.49
N LYS A 92 -0.69 -1.47 -1.15
CA LYS A 92 0.68 -1.28 -1.58
C LYS A 92 0.77 -1.37 -3.09
N VAL A 93 1.43 -0.39 -3.70
CA VAL A 93 1.72 -0.34 -5.15
C VAL A 93 3.21 -0.12 -5.34
N VAL A 94 3.79 -0.90 -6.25
CA VAL A 94 5.17 -0.71 -6.72
C VAL A 94 5.11 -0.04 -8.08
N LEU A 95 5.70 1.14 -8.19
CA LEU A 95 5.75 1.86 -9.45
C LEU A 95 6.75 1.23 -10.40
N ASP A 96 6.49 1.36 -11.68
CA ASP A 96 7.41 1.00 -12.76
C ASP A 96 7.34 2.02 -13.90
N HIS A 97 8.06 1.77 -14.98
CA HIS A 97 8.07 2.67 -16.15
C HIS A 97 7.10 2.23 -17.26
N THR A 98 6.36 1.14 -17.05
CA THR A 98 5.48 0.50 -18.05
C THR A 98 4.02 0.51 -17.64
N GLU A 99 3.63 -0.47 -16.82
CA GLU A 99 2.24 -0.70 -16.44
C GLU A 99 1.78 0.26 -15.33
N PHE A 100 2.60 0.42 -14.29
CA PHE A 100 2.32 1.27 -13.12
C PHE A 100 3.15 2.55 -13.15
N SER A 101 3.20 3.19 -14.31
CA SER A 101 3.91 4.46 -14.47
C SER A 101 3.23 5.59 -13.70
N PRO A 102 3.98 6.36 -12.88
CA PRO A 102 3.41 7.49 -12.13
C PRO A 102 2.84 8.60 -13.03
N SER A 103 3.08 8.56 -14.34
CA SER A 103 2.44 9.47 -15.31
C SER A 103 1.03 9.07 -15.71
N GLN A 104 0.50 7.94 -15.20
CA GLN A 104 -0.81 7.40 -15.54
C GLN A 104 -1.71 7.27 -14.28
N PRO A 105 -2.32 8.35 -13.82
CA PRO A 105 -3.04 8.41 -12.55
C PRO A 105 -4.14 7.37 -12.41
N LYS A 106 -4.87 7.07 -13.50
CA LYS A 106 -5.93 6.06 -13.50
C LYS A 106 -5.38 4.66 -13.21
N ARG A 107 -4.25 4.30 -13.83
CA ARG A 107 -3.66 2.96 -13.65
C ARG A 107 -3.12 2.78 -12.23
N ILE A 108 -2.47 3.82 -11.67
CA ILE A 108 -2.02 3.78 -10.28
C ILE A 108 -3.22 3.70 -9.32
N TYR A 109 -4.27 4.49 -9.57
CA TYR A 109 -5.51 4.42 -8.80
C TYR A 109 -6.13 3.00 -8.86
N HIS A 110 -6.22 2.41 -10.05
CA HIS A 110 -6.72 1.05 -10.23
C HIS A 110 -5.87 0.03 -9.45
N ALA A 111 -4.53 0.13 -9.53
CA ALA A 111 -3.63 -0.73 -8.76
C ALA A 111 -3.86 -0.58 -7.25
N VAL A 112 -4.03 0.65 -6.74
CA VAL A 112 -4.36 0.89 -5.33
C VAL A 112 -5.68 0.20 -4.95
N MET A 113 -6.72 0.32 -5.76
CA MET A 113 -8.00 -0.30 -5.45
C MET A 113 -7.95 -1.83 -5.47
N ARG A 114 -7.26 -2.42 -6.43
CA ARG A 114 -7.12 -3.88 -6.56
C ARG A 114 -6.27 -4.50 -5.46
N ASN A 115 -5.35 -3.74 -4.87
CA ASN A 115 -4.42 -4.19 -3.84
C ASN A 115 -4.90 -3.90 -2.42
N LEU A 116 -6.18 -3.61 -2.21
CA LEU A 116 -6.72 -3.37 -0.87
C LEU A 116 -6.72 -4.66 -0.04
N LEU A 117 -6.10 -4.57 1.13
CA LEU A 117 -6.09 -5.57 2.19
C LEU A 117 -6.87 -5.05 3.39
N TYR A 118 -7.62 -5.92 4.01
CA TYR A 118 -8.49 -5.61 5.13
C TYR A 118 -8.00 -6.25 6.43
N PRO A 119 -8.16 -5.60 7.59
CA PRO A 119 -7.79 -6.17 8.88
C PRO A 119 -8.45 -7.52 9.18
N ASP A 120 -9.69 -7.68 8.75
CA ASP A 120 -10.50 -8.90 8.95
C ASP A 120 -10.13 -10.01 7.97
N ASN A 121 -9.46 -9.69 6.85
CA ASN A 121 -8.97 -10.68 5.88
C ASN A 121 -7.62 -10.25 5.28
N PRO A 122 -6.53 -10.24 6.07
CA PRO A 122 -5.25 -9.66 5.65
C PRO A 122 -4.47 -10.53 4.64
N GLN A 123 -5.00 -11.68 4.25
CA GLN A 123 -4.35 -12.59 3.31
C GLN A 123 -4.95 -12.56 1.91
N GLN A 124 -6.07 -11.85 1.71
CA GLN A 124 -6.78 -11.82 0.45
C GLN A 124 -7.00 -10.39 -0.03
N LEU A 125 -6.69 -10.15 -1.30
CA LEU A 125 -7.02 -8.89 -1.98
C LEU A 125 -8.50 -8.92 -2.38
N GLU A 126 -9.31 -8.00 -1.84
CA GLU A 126 -10.76 -8.00 -2.04
C GLU A 126 -11.27 -6.79 -2.83
N GLY A 127 -10.37 -5.86 -3.19
CA GLY A 127 -10.78 -4.63 -3.88
C GLY A 127 -11.66 -3.73 -3.01
N LEU A 128 -12.47 -2.89 -3.63
CA LEU A 128 -13.32 -1.91 -2.93
C LEU A 128 -14.69 -2.48 -2.50
N ALA A 129 -15.07 -3.66 -2.99
CA ALA A 129 -16.38 -4.25 -2.76
C ALA A 129 -16.78 -4.36 -1.27
N PRO A 130 -15.92 -4.80 -0.34
CA PRO A 130 -16.29 -4.94 1.07
C PRO A 130 -16.70 -3.61 1.72
N ILE A 131 -16.02 -2.52 1.43
CA ILE A 131 -16.37 -1.18 1.95
C ILE A 131 -17.72 -0.73 1.40
N LEU A 132 -17.95 -0.89 0.08
CA LEU A 132 -19.20 -0.50 -0.55
C LEU A 132 -20.40 -1.31 -0.02
N ASP A 133 -20.22 -2.63 0.15
CA ASP A 133 -21.30 -3.48 0.67
C ASP A 133 -21.65 -3.17 2.12
N ARG A 134 -20.67 -2.94 2.98
CA ARG A 134 -20.92 -2.53 4.37
C ARG A 134 -21.65 -1.18 4.42
N ALA A 135 -21.17 -0.20 3.67
CA ALA A 135 -21.78 1.12 3.64
C ALA A 135 -23.21 1.11 3.05
N ALA A 136 -23.43 0.31 1.99
CA ALA A 136 -24.74 0.20 1.35
C ALA A 136 -25.79 -0.54 2.19
N ASN A 137 -25.37 -1.29 3.21
CA ASN A 137 -26.26 -1.98 4.14
C ASN A 137 -26.51 -1.19 5.44
N ASP A 138 -25.83 -0.07 5.65
CA ASP A 138 -26.00 0.82 6.82
C ASP A 138 -26.74 2.09 6.46
N GLU A 139 -27.98 2.22 6.94
CA GLU A 139 -28.84 3.39 6.64
C GLU A 139 -28.23 4.70 7.17
N THR A 140 -27.49 4.66 8.29
CA THR A 140 -26.87 5.86 8.87
C THR A 140 -25.76 6.38 7.97
N ILE A 141 -24.96 5.47 7.40
CA ILE A 141 -23.91 5.80 6.45
C ILE A 141 -24.53 6.30 5.14
N LEU A 142 -25.54 5.60 4.63
CA LEU A 142 -26.23 6.01 3.41
C LEU A 142 -26.82 7.41 3.51
N GLU A 143 -27.37 7.79 4.67
CA GLU A 143 -27.92 9.13 4.89
C GLU A 143 -26.89 10.26 4.75
N LYS A 144 -25.61 9.97 4.99
CA LYS A 144 -24.52 10.94 4.80
C LYS A 144 -24.20 11.17 3.31
N TYR A 145 -24.28 10.11 2.50
CA TYR A 145 -23.86 10.15 1.09
C TYR A 145 -25.01 10.32 0.12
N LEU A 146 -26.22 9.84 0.47
CA LEU A 146 -27.41 9.95 -0.37
C LEU A 146 -28.20 11.17 0.02
N VAL A 147 -28.21 12.16 -0.84
CA VAL A 147 -28.96 13.41 -0.62
C VAL A 147 -30.45 13.13 -0.55
N LYS A 148 -31.09 13.59 0.53
CA LYS A 148 -32.56 13.67 0.61
C LYS A 148 -33.04 14.68 -0.42
N THR A 149 -33.72 14.21 -1.47
CA THR A 149 -34.24 15.06 -2.53
C THR A 149 -35.24 16.04 -1.97
N THR A 150 -34.96 17.33 -2.02
CA THR A 150 -35.93 18.36 -1.73
C THR A 150 -36.87 18.45 -2.93
N LYS A 151 -38.16 18.13 -2.74
CA LYS A 151 -39.22 18.14 -3.78
C LYS A 151 -39.03 17.11 -4.92
N GLY A 152 -38.36 15.95 -4.66
CA GLY A 152 -38.28 14.85 -5.64
C GLY A 152 -37.34 15.08 -6.83
N LYS A 153 -36.55 16.14 -6.84
CA LYS A 153 -35.56 16.39 -7.89
C LYS A 153 -34.13 16.18 -7.35
N HIS A 154 -33.37 15.32 -8.02
CA HIS A 154 -31.96 15.20 -7.77
C HIS A 154 -31.17 16.38 -8.35
N PRO A 155 -30.10 16.84 -7.69
CA PRO A 155 -29.16 17.80 -8.29
C PRO A 155 -28.68 17.30 -9.64
N THR A 156 -28.73 18.15 -10.67
CA THR A 156 -28.39 17.76 -12.04
C THR A 156 -26.99 18.23 -12.48
N THR A 157 -26.56 19.35 -11.93
CA THR A 157 -25.21 19.89 -12.20
C THR A 157 -24.22 19.47 -11.14
N ILE A 158 -22.91 19.44 -11.50
CA ILE A 158 -21.83 19.11 -10.57
C ILE A 158 -21.82 20.06 -9.38
N ARG A 159 -22.00 21.36 -9.64
CA ARG A 159 -22.01 22.38 -8.60
C ARG A 159 -23.17 22.17 -7.60
N GLU A 160 -24.35 21.82 -8.09
CA GLU A 160 -25.50 21.51 -7.22
C GLU A 160 -25.26 20.24 -6.40
N GLN A 161 -24.63 19.21 -7.00
CA GLN A 161 -24.31 17.96 -6.32
C GLN A 161 -23.28 18.20 -5.21
N LEU A 162 -22.21 18.93 -5.49
CA LEU A 162 -21.19 19.29 -4.50
C LEU A 162 -21.76 20.20 -3.39
N ALA A 163 -22.59 21.18 -3.74
CA ALA A 163 -23.25 22.06 -2.77
C ALA A 163 -24.24 21.30 -1.87
N ALA A 164 -24.80 20.20 -2.37
CA ALA A 164 -25.63 19.29 -1.60
C ALA A 164 -24.83 18.29 -0.75
N GLY A 165 -23.50 18.38 -0.72
CA GLY A 165 -22.64 17.47 0.04
C GLY A 165 -22.42 16.10 -0.60
N MET A 166 -22.84 15.91 -1.87
CA MET A 166 -22.65 14.63 -2.57
C MET A 166 -21.18 14.43 -2.93
N HIS A 167 -20.72 13.20 -2.78
CA HIS A 167 -19.48 12.76 -3.40
C HIS A 167 -19.76 12.28 -4.83
N LEU A 168 -19.17 12.90 -5.86
CA LEU A 168 -19.54 12.65 -7.26
C LEU A 168 -19.40 11.20 -7.72
N TYR A 169 -18.57 10.42 -7.07
CA TYR A 169 -18.30 9.01 -7.41
C TYR A 169 -18.88 8.05 -6.36
N LEU A 170 -18.71 8.32 -5.07
CA LEU A 170 -19.19 7.40 -4.03
C LEU A 170 -20.72 7.46 -3.86
N THR A 171 -21.33 8.61 -4.02
CA THR A 171 -22.81 8.71 -3.94
C THR A 171 -23.49 7.80 -4.98
N PRO A 172 -23.18 7.84 -6.29
CA PRO A 172 -23.72 6.87 -7.23
C PRO A 172 -23.27 5.44 -6.92
N ALA A 173 -22.01 5.20 -6.55
CA ALA A 173 -21.54 3.86 -6.20
C ALA A 173 -22.40 3.23 -5.10
N LEU A 174 -22.64 3.93 -4.01
CA LEU A 174 -23.46 3.45 -2.90
C LEU A 174 -24.94 3.27 -3.27
N ALA A 175 -25.52 4.21 -4.04
CA ALA A 175 -26.88 4.09 -4.51
C ALA A 175 -27.11 2.83 -5.37
N TYR A 176 -26.19 2.56 -6.30
CA TYR A 176 -26.25 1.36 -7.13
C TYR A 176 -25.92 0.09 -6.34
N THR A 177 -24.94 0.09 -5.44
CA THR A 177 -24.65 -1.06 -4.57
C THR A 177 -25.86 -1.44 -3.74
N ARG A 178 -26.55 -0.46 -3.14
CA ARG A 178 -27.80 -0.70 -2.40
C ARG A 178 -28.87 -1.36 -3.28
N ALA A 179 -29.03 -0.89 -4.52
CA ALA A 179 -29.98 -1.46 -5.46
C ALA A 179 -29.62 -2.88 -5.87
N ILE A 180 -28.34 -3.13 -6.16
CA ILE A 180 -27.78 -4.43 -6.52
C ILE A 180 -27.97 -5.44 -5.37
N ASN A 181 -27.75 -5.01 -4.13
CA ASN A 181 -27.92 -5.87 -2.95
C ASN A 181 -29.41 -6.17 -2.64
N ASN A 182 -30.33 -5.40 -3.21
CA ASN A 182 -31.79 -5.57 -3.01
C ASN A 182 -32.56 -5.67 -4.34
N PRO A 183 -32.20 -6.56 -5.27
CA PRO A 183 -32.73 -6.55 -6.65
C PRO A 183 -34.23 -6.79 -6.73
N LYS A 184 -34.80 -7.56 -5.79
CA LYS A 184 -36.26 -7.82 -5.74
C LYS A 184 -37.14 -6.60 -5.49
N ARG A 185 -36.54 -5.50 -5.02
CA ARG A 185 -37.23 -4.21 -4.81
C ARG A 185 -37.20 -3.30 -6.04
N LEU A 186 -36.50 -3.71 -7.09
CA LEU A 186 -36.34 -2.96 -8.31
C LEU A 186 -37.47 -3.30 -9.31
N ILE A 187 -38.03 -2.28 -9.90
CA ILE A 187 -38.88 -2.41 -11.09
C ILE A 187 -37.96 -2.17 -12.29
N LEU A 188 -37.56 -3.26 -12.94
CA LEU A 188 -36.72 -3.18 -14.12
C LEU A 188 -37.53 -3.02 -15.39
N PRO A 189 -37.00 -2.27 -16.40
CA PRO A 189 -37.53 -2.34 -17.76
C PRO A 189 -37.48 -3.78 -18.30
N SER A 190 -38.48 -4.18 -19.09
CA SER A 190 -38.61 -5.55 -19.58
C SER A 190 -37.43 -6.07 -20.40
N HIS A 191 -36.69 -5.17 -21.04
CA HIS A 191 -35.48 -5.55 -21.84
C HIS A 191 -34.26 -5.93 -21.02
N LEU A 192 -34.28 -5.71 -19.70
CA LEU A 192 -33.13 -6.02 -18.81
C LEU A 192 -33.24 -7.38 -18.13
N GLY A 193 -34.27 -8.15 -18.43
CA GLY A 193 -34.46 -9.47 -17.89
C GLY A 193 -34.89 -9.51 -16.42
N ASP A 194 -34.50 -10.60 -15.73
CA ASP A 194 -34.83 -10.73 -14.31
C ASP A 194 -33.89 -9.92 -13.40
N PRO A 195 -34.39 -9.43 -12.25
CA PRO A 195 -33.61 -8.59 -11.35
C PRO A 195 -32.35 -9.24 -10.76
N ILE A 196 -32.31 -10.55 -10.62
CA ILE A 196 -31.17 -11.25 -10.01
C ILE A 196 -30.01 -11.33 -11.01
N SER A 197 -30.31 -11.75 -12.24
CA SER A 197 -29.31 -11.79 -13.33
C SER A 197 -28.76 -10.40 -13.65
N TRP A 198 -29.65 -9.40 -13.67
CA TRP A 198 -29.21 -8.01 -13.81
C TRP A 198 -28.25 -7.59 -12.70
N ALA A 199 -28.59 -7.83 -11.42
CA ALA A 199 -27.78 -7.43 -10.28
C ALA A 199 -26.37 -8.04 -10.32
N ALA A 200 -26.26 -9.31 -10.74
CA ALA A 200 -24.98 -9.97 -10.88
C ALA A 200 -24.08 -9.28 -11.92
N ASN A 201 -24.61 -8.93 -13.09
CA ASN A 201 -23.90 -8.22 -14.14
C ASN A 201 -23.57 -6.77 -13.73
N ALA A 202 -24.56 -6.06 -13.20
CA ALA A 202 -24.41 -4.67 -12.74
C ALA A 202 -23.33 -4.52 -11.67
N ARG A 203 -23.16 -5.54 -10.79
CA ARG A 203 -22.13 -5.54 -9.76
C ARG A 203 -20.72 -5.51 -10.37
N HIS A 204 -20.43 -6.35 -11.36
CA HIS A 204 -19.14 -6.35 -12.03
C HIS A 204 -18.85 -5.00 -12.68
N ILE A 205 -19.83 -4.43 -13.37
CA ILE A 205 -19.66 -3.15 -14.05
C ILE A 205 -19.42 -2.03 -13.06
N LEU A 206 -20.17 -2.02 -11.95
CA LEU A 206 -20.06 -1.01 -10.91
C LEU A 206 -18.68 -1.04 -10.25
N ILE A 207 -18.19 -2.23 -9.91
CA ILE A 207 -16.87 -2.40 -9.29
C ILE A 207 -15.75 -2.02 -10.29
N ASP A 208 -15.81 -2.53 -11.51
CA ASP A 208 -14.86 -2.16 -12.57
C ASP A 208 -14.80 -0.63 -12.77
N TRP A 209 -15.95 0.04 -12.77
CA TRP A 209 -15.99 1.48 -12.91
C TRP A 209 -15.35 2.22 -11.75
N ILE A 210 -15.79 1.92 -10.51
CA ILE A 210 -15.32 2.69 -9.34
C ILE A 210 -13.86 2.36 -8.98
N GLU A 211 -13.37 1.17 -9.30
CA GLU A 211 -11.98 0.80 -9.15
C GLU A 211 -11.09 1.31 -10.30
N GLY A 212 -11.67 1.97 -11.31
CA GLY A 212 -10.92 2.55 -12.41
C GLY A 212 -10.38 1.54 -13.41
N HIS A 213 -11.10 0.44 -13.69
CA HIS A 213 -10.68 -0.56 -14.67
C HIS A 213 -10.43 0.08 -16.05
N PRO A 214 -9.31 -0.25 -16.75
CA PRO A 214 -8.90 0.47 -17.96
C PRO A 214 -9.87 0.36 -19.15
N THR A 215 -10.62 -0.74 -19.23
CA THR A 215 -11.38 -1.12 -20.44
C THR A 215 -12.82 -0.62 -20.50
N ARG A 216 -13.37 -0.02 -19.44
CA ARG A 216 -14.76 0.43 -19.43
C ARG A 216 -14.94 1.84 -19.99
N SER A 217 -15.74 1.97 -21.03
CA SER A 217 -16.15 3.26 -21.59
C SER A 217 -17.32 3.87 -20.82
N ASN A 218 -17.51 5.18 -20.96
CA ASN A 218 -18.71 5.87 -20.44
C ASN A 218 -20.01 5.24 -20.90
N GLN A 219 -20.04 4.82 -22.15
CA GLN A 219 -21.22 4.31 -22.79
C GLN A 219 -21.60 2.97 -22.20
N ASP A 220 -20.63 2.06 -22.01
CA ASP A 220 -20.86 0.75 -21.42
C ASP A 220 -21.46 0.86 -20.01
N ILE A 221 -20.90 1.77 -19.19
CA ILE A 221 -21.38 1.99 -17.83
C ILE A 221 -22.79 2.58 -17.82
N ASN A 222 -23.06 3.56 -18.67
CA ASN A 222 -24.37 4.22 -18.71
C ASN A 222 -25.45 3.33 -19.30
N ASP A 223 -25.15 2.54 -20.32
CA ASP A 223 -26.12 1.69 -20.99
C ASP A 223 -26.53 0.51 -20.09
N GLU A 224 -25.58 -0.02 -19.30
CA GLU A 224 -25.84 -1.18 -18.44
C GLU A 224 -26.28 -0.82 -17.01
N LEU A 225 -25.82 0.29 -16.45
CA LEU A 225 -26.23 0.74 -15.10
C LEU A 225 -27.36 1.77 -15.09
N ASN A 226 -27.58 2.51 -16.17
CA ASN A 226 -28.57 3.60 -16.25
C ASN A 226 -30.03 3.09 -16.35
N LEU A 227 -30.43 2.28 -15.43
CA LEU A 227 -31.69 1.57 -15.45
C LEU A 227 -32.93 2.45 -15.38
N ILE A 228 -32.85 3.56 -14.67
CA ILE A 228 -34.00 4.45 -14.45
C ILE A 228 -33.48 5.87 -14.47
N ARG A 229 -33.44 6.48 -15.66
CA ARG A 229 -33.13 7.91 -15.80
C ARG A 229 -33.93 8.74 -14.79
N GLY A 230 -33.21 9.46 -13.93
CA GLY A 230 -33.78 10.36 -12.94
C GLY A 230 -34.05 9.79 -11.55
N LYS A 231 -33.95 8.48 -11.32
CA LYS A 231 -34.07 7.87 -9.98
C LYS A 231 -32.75 7.59 -9.29
N PHE A 232 -31.64 7.52 -10.06
CA PHE A 232 -30.31 7.30 -9.53
C PHE A 232 -29.42 8.50 -9.81
N PRO A 233 -28.41 8.75 -8.94
CA PRO A 233 -27.41 9.77 -9.19
C PRO A 233 -26.66 9.50 -10.49
N LYS A 234 -26.27 10.57 -11.20
CA LYS A 234 -25.53 10.47 -12.45
C LYS A 234 -24.15 9.85 -12.20
N ILE A 235 -23.76 8.92 -13.08
CA ILE A 235 -22.41 8.34 -13.11
C ILE A 235 -21.52 9.20 -14.01
N TYR A 236 -20.32 9.52 -13.51
CA TYR A 236 -19.27 10.20 -14.26
C TYR A 236 -18.14 9.21 -14.51
N SER A 237 -17.68 9.12 -15.76
CA SER A 237 -16.61 8.20 -16.11
C SER A 237 -15.27 8.53 -15.47
N LEU A 238 -14.48 7.50 -15.30
CA LEU A 238 -13.08 7.59 -14.97
C LEU A 238 -12.27 7.32 -16.24
N LEU A 239 -11.96 8.38 -17.00
CA LEU A 239 -11.19 8.26 -18.24
C LEU A 239 -9.69 8.12 -17.95
N ASP A 240 -9.00 7.38 -18.82
CA ASP A 240 -7.54 7.30 -18.80
C ASP A 240 -6.94 8.56 -19.42
N TYR A 241 -6.98 9.65 -18.66
CA TYR A 241 -6.46 10.95 -19.07
C TYR A 241 -5.43 11.45 -18.07
N ARG A 242 -4.18 11.55 -18.49
CA ARG A 242 -3.02 11.83 -17.63
C ARG A 242 -3.11 13.08 -16.75
N PRO A 243 -3.72 14.21 -17.19
CA PRO A 243 -3.92 15.37 -16.31
C PRO A 243 -4.90 15.16 -15.15
N TRP A 244 -5.57 14.01 -15.05
CA TRP A 244 -6.67 13.79 -14.09
C TRP A 244 -6.22 13.28 -12.71
N ALA A 245 -5.00 13.55 -12.31
CA ALA A 245 -4.50 13.18 -10.98
C ALA A 245 -5.37 13.70 -9.82
N LYS A 246 -5.94 14.90 -9.95
CA LYS A 246 -6.82 15.54 -8.98
C LYS A 246 -8.09 14.74 -8.72
N ILE A 247 -8.73 14.18 -9.75
CA ILE A 247 -9.95 13.36 -9.61
C ILE A 247 -9.64 12.14 -8.73
N TYR A 248 -8.55 11.43 -9.02
CA TYR A 248 -8.18 10.22 -8.28
C TYR A 248 -7.82 10.55 -6.83
N GLY A 249 -7.14 11.68 -6.57
CA GLY A 249 -6.93 12.19 -5.21
C GLY A 249 -8.24 12.44 -4.46
N TYR A 250 -9.20 13.10 -5.10
CA TYR A 250 -10.53 13.35 -4.53
C TYR A 250 -11.27 12.04 -4.21
N ILE A 251 -11.22 11.04 -5.11
CA ILE A 251 -11.86 9.74 -4.87
C ILE A 251 -11.18 9.01 -3.72
N LEU A 252 -9.84 8.97 -3.67
CA LEU A 252 -9.09 8.35 -2.58
C LEU A 252 -9.41 8.97 -1.22
N ASN A 253 -9.52 10.30 -1.16
CA ASN A 253 -9.93 11.01 0.06
C ASN A 253 -11.34 10.56 0.50
N GLY A 254 -12.29 10.48 -0.42
CA GLY A 254 -13.64 9.99 -0.13
C GLY A 254 -13.66 8.52 0.31
N ILE A 255 -12.88 7.65 -0.32
CA ILE A 255 -12.78 6.22 0.06
C ILE A 255 -12.18 6.07 1.46
N ALA A 256 -11.16 6.85 1.80
CA ALA A 256 -10.58 6.83 3.14
C ALA A 256 -11.61 7.25 4.21
N GLN A 257 -12.40 8.30 3.92
CA GLN A 257 -13.52 8.68 4.79
C GLN A 257 -14.59 7.58 4.88
N LEU A 258 -14.95 6.96 3.77
CA LEU A 258 -15.92 5.86 3.74
C LEU A 258 -15.41 4.63 4.54
N ALA A 259 -14.11 4.31 4.45
CA ALA A 259 -13.51 3.26 5.26
C ALA A 259 -13.68 3.53 6.77
N ARG A 260 -13.52 4.79 7.20
CA ARG A 260 -13.78 5.18 8.60
C ARG A 260 -15.27 5.05 8.96
N ASP A 261 -16.14 5.47 8.08
CA ASP A 261 -17.58 5.40 8.31
C ASP A 261 -18.07 3.96 8.49
N VAL A 262 -17.45 2.98 7.80
CA VAL A 262 -17.78 1.55 7.98
C VAL A 262 -17.01 0.86 9.10
N GLY A 263 -16.27 1.62 9.93
CA GLY A 263 -15.65 1.13 11.18
C GLY A 263 -14.15 0.81 11.11
N TYR A 264 -13.47 1.04 10.00
CA TYR A 264 -12.00 0.97 9.95
C TYR A 264 -11.37 2.25 10.52
N ALA A 265 -10.08 2.21 10.83
CA ALA A 265 -9.37 3.37 11.33
C ALA A 265 -9.07 4.41 10.23
N GLY A 266 -9.06 3.98 8.97
CA GLY A 266 -8.77 4.77 7.78
C GLY A 266 -8.15 3.92 6.68
N LEU A 267 -7.49 4.60 5.73
CA LEU A 267 -6.83 3.99 4.57
C LEU A 267 -5.34 4.35 4.58
N VAL A 268 -4.48 3.35 4.41
CA VAL A 268 -3.02 3.53 4.22
C VAL A 268 -2.67 3.15 2.79
N ILE A 269 -2.00 4.04 2.08
CA ILE A 269 -1.50 3.80 0.72
C ILE A 269 0.02 3.87 0.76
N VAL A 270 0.67 2.79 0.34
CA VAL A 270 2.12 2.65 0.28
C VAL A 270 2.55 2.60 -1.18
N ILE A 271 3.41 3.53 -1.59
CA ILE A 271 3.95 3.64 -2.94
C ILE A 271 5.45 3.39 -2.89
N ASP A 272 5.88 2.26 -3.45
CA ASP A 272 7.28 1.88 -3.55
C ASP A 272 7.87 2.29 -4.91
N GLU A 273 9.20 2.36 -4.99
CA GLU A 273 9.96 2.65 -6.20
C GLU A 273 9.59 3.99 -6.86
N ALA A 274 9.30 5.04 -6.04
CA ALA A 274 8.90 6.35 -6.57
C ALA A 274 9.98 7.02 -7.43
N GLU A 275 11.24 6.56 -7.38
CA GLU A 275 12.35 6.98 -8.23
C GLU A 275 12.14 6.70 -9.72
N PHE A 276 11.25 5.79 -10.10
CA PHE A 276 10.91 5.57 -11.52
C PHE A 276 10.42 6.84 -12.22
N TYR A 277 10.02 7.85 -11.46
CA TYR A 277 9.80 9.20 -11.96
C TYR A 277 10.96 9.69 -12.86
N THR A 278 12.20 9.44 -12.49
CA THR A 278 13.39 9.95 -13.20
C THR A 278 13.63 9.29 -14.56
N LEU A 279 13.07 8.11 -14.79
CA LEU A 279 13.16 7.40 -16.08
C LEU A 279 12.12 7.87 -17.09
N LEU A 280 11.17 8.72 -16.67
CA LEU A 280 10.11 9.21 -17.55
C LEU A 280 10.61 10.33 -18.49
N SER A 281 9.95 10.46 -19.63
CA SER A 281 10.15 11.63 -20.53
C SER A 281 9.74 12.93 -19.80
N PRO A 282 10.26 14.11 -20.22
CA PRO A 282 9.93 15.38 -19.57
C PRO A 282 8.43 15.64 -19.43
N GLN A 283 7.65 15.32 -20.48
CA GLN A 283 6.20 15.46 -20.46
C GLN A 283 5.56 14.52 -19.42
N ASN A 284 5.98 13.26 -19.37
CA ASN A 284 5.45 12.29 -18.40
C ASN A 284 5.83 12.65 -16.96
N ARG A 285 7.00 13.24 -16.74
CA ARG A 285 7.41 13.79 -15.43
C ARG A 285 6.44 14.85 -14.92
N THR A 286 5.92 15.69 -15.82
CA THR A 286 4.92 16.71 -15.45
C THR A 286 3.64 16.06 -14.91
N TYR A 287 3.17 14.98 -15.54
CA TYR A 287 2.00 14.24 -15.07
C TYR A 287 2.26 13.50 -13.76
N ALA A 288 3.43 12.87 -13.63
CA ALA A 288 3.82 12.18 -12.39
C ALA A 288 3.96 13.16 -11.21
N ARG A 289 4.55 14.33 -11.44
CA ARG A 289 4.59 15.41 -10.44
C ARG A 289 3.18 15.79 -9.99
N SER A 290 2.27 15.99 -10.93
CA SER A 290 0.87 16.31 -10.64
C SER A 290 0.19 15.20 -9.83
N LEU A 291 0.51 13.92 -10.07
CA LEU A 291 0.01 12.81 -9.27
C LEU A 291 0.49 12.91 -7.82
N PHE A 292 1.79 13.05 -7.58
CA PHE A 292 2.35 13.13 -6.24
C PHE A 292 1.78 14.31 -5.46
N GLN A 293 1.70 15.49 -6.10
CA GLN A 293 1.13 16.69 -5.49
C GLN A 293 -0.37 16.52 -5.18
N ALA A 294 -1.17 16.05 -6.13
CA ALA A 294 -2.61 15.90 -5.95
C ALA A 294 -2.95 14.89 -4.84
N TRP A 295 -2.21 13.78 -4.78
CA TRP A 295 -2.47 12.75 -3.77
C TRP A 295 -1.96 13.17 -2.39
N SER A 296 -0.81 13.84 -2.30
CA SER A 296 -0.35 14.43 -1.03
C SER A 296 -1.33 15.46 -0.52
N HIS A 297 -1.88 16.31 -1.41
CA HIS A 297 -2.88 17.29 -1.02
C HIS A 297 -4.20 16.64 -0.59
N ALA A 298 -4.59 15.54 -1.23
CA ALA A 298 -5.81 14.79 -0.90
C ALA A 298 -5.78 14.14 0.49
N VAL A 299 -4.61 13.96 1.09
CA VAL A 299 -4.46 13.42 2.44
C VAL A 299 -5.21 14.26 3.48
N GLY A 300 -5.31 15.57 3.27
CA GLY A 300 -5.92 16.46 4.27
C GLY A 300 -5.06 16.58 5.52
N GLY A 301 -5.72 16.68 6.68
CA GLY A 301 -5.08 16.95 7.96
C GLY A 301 -4.80 18.44 8.14
N SER A 302 -4.11 18.80 9.23
CA SER A 302 -3.67 20.17 9.44
C SER A 302 -2.68 20.55 8.36
N ASP A 303 -3.16 21.21 7.31
CA ASP A 303 -2.31 21.98 6.43
C ASP A 303 -1.74 23.12 7.28
N ASP A 304 -0.60 22.88 7.91
CA ASP A 304 0.13 23.87 8.69
C ASP A 304 0.81 24.94 7.80
N GLY A 305 0.40 25.03 6.52
CA GLY A 305 1.00 25.89 5.52
C GLY A 305 2.40 25.45 5.05
N SER A 306 2.83 24.27 5.48
CA SER A 306 4.15 23.74 5.15
C SER A 306 4.21 23.04 3.78
N LEU A 307 3.07 22.80 3.14
CA LEU A 307 3.05 22.24 1.79
C LEU A 307 3.53 23.26 0.76
N PRO A 308 4.53 22.91 -0.05
CA PRO A 308 5.17 23.86 -0.96
C PRO A 308 4.38 24.13 -2.24
N PHE A 309 3.13 23.67 -2.37
CA PHE A 309 2.29 23.87 -3.54
C PHE A 309 0.86 24.31 -3.17
N SER A 310 0.17 24.97 -4.10
CA SER A 310 -1.26 25.27 -3.97
C SER A 310 -2.09 24.43 -4.93
N GLN A 311 -3.41 24.39 -4.70
CA GLN A 311 -4.35 23.71 -5.60
C GLN A 311 -4.30 24.24 -7.04
N ASP A 312 -3.99 25.53 -7.20
CA ASP A 312 -3.93 26.20 -8.50
C ASP A 312 -2.78 25.68 -9.37
N ASN A 313 -1.76 25.08 -8.76
CA ASN A 313 -0.62 24.49 -9.46
C ASN A 313 -0.91 23.09 -10.02
N LEU A 314 -2.03 22.47 -9.63
CA LEU A 314 -2.39 21.14 -10.12
C LEU A 314 -2.91 21.19 -11.55
N LEU A 315 -2.42 20.30 -12.39
CA LEU A 315 -2.95 20.14 -13.75
C LEU A 315 -4.39 19.66 -13.68
N THR A 316 -5.30 20.39 -14.34
CA THR A 316 -6.73 20.09 -14.33
C THR A 316 -7.28 19.58 -15.65
N GLY A 317 -6.58 19.82 -16.77
CA GLY A 317 -6.98 19.35 -18.12
C GLY A 317 -8.40 19.69 -18.54
N GLY A 318 -8.67 19.73 -19.80
CA GLY A 318 -9.74 20.41 -20.53
C GLY A 318 -11.23 20.15 -20.25
N TYR A 319 -11.67 19.33 -19.29
CA TYR A 319 -13.09 19.10 -19.04
C TYR A 319 -13.64 19.85 -17.80
N GLY A 320 -14.86 20.39 -17.89
CA GLY A 320 -15.49 21.21 -16.85
C GLY A 320 -15.55 20.56 -15.46
N ILE A 321 -15.72 19.21 -15.39
CA ILE A 321 -15.72 18.46 -14.12
C ILE A 321 -14.46 18.75 -13.29
N GLN A 322 -13.29 18.76 -13.91
CA GLN A 322 -12.02 18.95 -13.22
C GLN A 322 -11.88 20.33 -12.57
N ARG A 323 -12.44 21.36 -13.18
CA ARG A 323 -12.37 22.72 -12.67
C ARG A 323 -13.26 22.92 -11.46
N GLU A 324 -14.44 22.27 -11.45
CA GLU A 324 -15.42 22.40 -10.37
C GLU A 324 -15.16 21.46 -9.21
N LEU A 325 -14.44 20.35 -9.44
CA LEU A 325 -14.12 19.35 -8.40
C LEU A 325 -13.11 19.92 -7.41
N PRO A 326 -13.35 19.83 -6.09
CA PRO A 326 -12.32 20.13 -5.10
C PRO A 326 -11.20 19.10 -5.16
N THR A 327 -10.05 19.39 -4.57
CA THR A 327 -8.94 18.44 -4.48
C THR A 327 -9.17 17.32 -3.46
N ARG A 328 -10.08 17.55 -2.51
CA ARG A 328 -10.46 16.62 -1.45
C ARG A 328 -11.95 16.75 -1.12
N TYR A 329 -12.54 15.66 -0.69
CA TYR A 329 -13.93 15.60 -0.26
C TYR A 329 -14.12 16.10 1.17
N THR A 330 -13.18 15.75 2.05
CA THR A 330 -13.14 16.17 3.45
C THR A 330 -11.73 16.55 3.87
N ASP A 331 -11.60 17.39 4.89
CA ASP A 331 -10.30 17.80 5.43
C ASP A 331 -9.66 16.72 6.30
N ASN A 332 -10.44 15.83 6.88
CA ASN A 332 -9.96 14.78 7.80
C ASN A 332 -10.38 13.38 7.34
N PRO A 333 -9.87 12.89 6.20
CA PRO A 333 -10.34 11.64 5.60
C PRO A 333 -9.90 10.37 6.36
N GLY A 334 -8.82 10.43 7.14
CA GLY A 334 -8.17 9.24 7.67
C GLY A 334 -7.29 8.54 6.62
N LEU A 335 -6.59 9.33 5.80
CA LEU A 335 -5.70 8.82 4.75
C LEU A 335 -4.24 8.97 5.16
N TYR A 336 -3.47 7.89 5.14
CA TYR A 336 -2.01 7.91 5.27
C TYR A 336 -1.37 7.56 3.93
N LEU A 337 -0.57 8.48 3.39
CA LEU A 337 0.16 8.29 2.13
C LEU A 337 1.66 8.17 2.41
N VAL A 338 2.23 7.05 2.01
CA VAL A 338 3.66 6.75 2.19
C VAL A 338 4.33 6.58 0.84
N PHE A 339 5.44 7.27 0.64
CA PHE A 339 6.33 7.07 -0.50
C PHE A 339 7.64 6.44 -0.03
N ALA A 340 8.18 5.51 -0.82
CA ALA A 340 9.55 5.07 -0.68
C ALA A 340 10.29 5.22 -2.00
N MET A 341 11.55 5.67 -1.92
CA MET A 341 12.40 5.83 -3.10
C MET A 341 13.88 5.73 -2.76
N THR A 342 14.67 5.35 -3.76
CA THR A 342 16.11 5.54 -3.73
C THR A 342 16.42 7.01 -4.01
N PRO A 343 17.20 7.69 -3.15
CA PRO A 343 17.43 9.12 -3.27
C PRO A 343 18.22 9.45 -4.54
N ASN A 344 17.71 10.40 -5.31
CA ASN A 344 18.42 11.08 -6.38
C ASN A 344 17.97 12.55 -6.41
N SER A 345 18.83 13.44 -6.89
CA SER A 345 18.61 14.89 -6.80
C SER A 345 17.29 15.36 -7.43
N GLU A 346 16.89 14.77 -8.55
CA GLU A 346 15.67 15.17 -9.25
C GLU A 346 14.42 14.62 -8.57
N GLY A 347 14.43 13.35 -8.15
CA GLY A 347 13.32 12.74 -7.43
C GLY A 347 13.07 13.41 -6.08
N ILE A 348 14.15 13.73 -5.34
CA ILE A 348 14.06 14.47 -4.06
C ILE A 348 13.40 15.84 -4.29
N ARG A 349 13.81 16.59 -5.31
CA ARG A 349 13.22 17.89 -5.64
C ARG A 349 11.72 17.78 -5.89
N VAL A 350 11.30 16.81 -6.69
CA VAL A 350 9.87 16.60 -7.02
C VAL A 350 9.07 16.15 -5.79
N LEU A 351 9.67 15.31 -4.97
CA LEU A 351 9.05 14.88 -3.73
C LEU A 351 8.87 16.06 -2.76
N GLN A 352 9.85 16.95 -2.66
CA GLN A 352 9.78 18.18 -1.84
C GLN A 352 8.73 19.18 -2.35
N GLU A 353 8.32 19.11 -3.61
CA GLU A 353 7.18 19.88 -4.13
C GLU A 353 5.81 19.27 -3.73
N ALA A 354 5.77 18.02 -3.28
CA ALA A 354 4.57 17.31 -2.87
C ALA A 354 4.48 17.10 -1.35
N ILE A 355 5.62 16.98 -0.67
CA ILE A 355 5.72 16.67 0.76
C ILE A 355 6.70 17.66 1.40
N ALA A 356 6.29 18.29 2.49
CA ALA A 356 7.15 19.21 3.22
C ALA A 356 8.38 18.46 3.79
N PRO A 357 9.57 19.12 3.86
CA PRO A 357 10.82 18.47 4.22
C PRO A 357 10.82 17.73 5.56
N GLN A 358 10.07 18.20 6.55
CA GLN A 358 9.96 17.56 7.87
C GLN A 358 9.27 16.17 7.83
N PHE A 359 8.57 15.85 6.75
CA PHE A 359 7.94 14.54 6.54
C PHE A 359 8.79 13.61 5.65
N ILE A 360 10.01 14.01 5.31
CA ILE A 360 10.97 13.19 4.57
C ILE A 360 11.96 12.58 5.56
N CYS A 361 11.98 11.25 5.64
CA CYS A 361 12.85 10.50 6.53
C CYS A 361 13.91 9.76 5.70
N TYR A 362 15.19 9.93 6.05
CA TYR A 362 16.30 9.22 5.42
C TYR A 362 16.65 8.00 6.26
N LEU A 363 16.65 6.82 5.62
CA LEU A 363 17.05 5.58 6.26
C LEU A 363 18.56 5.53 6.42
N ASN A 364 19.02 5.31 7.66
CA ASN A 364 20.41 5.14 7.93
C ASN A 364 20.85 3.69 7.71
N PRO A 365 22.11 3.45 7.35
CA PRO A 365 22.71 2.12 7.40
C PRO A 365 22.61 1.51 8.80
N LEU A 366 22.55 0.19 8.87
CA LEU A 366 22.58 -0.53 10.14
C LEU A 366 23.96 -0.37 10.80
N THR A 367 23.96 -0.30 12.13
CA THR A 367 25.18 -0.23 12.96
C THR A 367 25.70 -1.63 13.30
N ALA A 368 26.92 -1.73 13.82
CA ALA A 368 27.47 -3.00 14.33
C ALA A 368 26.57 -3.65 15.39
N VAL A 369 25.93 -2.83 16.25
CA VAL A 369 24.98 -3.32 17.26
C VAL A 369 23.72 -3.91 16.60
N ASP A 370 23.26 -3.31 15.53
CA ASP A 370 22.11 -3.82 14.77
C ASP A 370 22.45 -5.14 14.08
N TYR A 371 23.64 -5.27 13.51
CA TYR A 371 24.11 -6.52 12.90
C TYR A 371 24.27 -7.63 13.95
N LEU A 372 24.75 -7.31 15.16
CA LEU A 372 24.80 -8.29 16.26
C LEU A 372 23.38 -8.79 16.61
N LYS A 373 22.43 -7.87 16.78
CA LYS A 373 21.04 -8.21 17.08
C LYS A 373 20.40 -9.03 15.96
N MET A 374 20.67 -8.66 14.69
CA MET A 374 20.21 -9.42 13.52
C MET A 374 20.75 -10.85 13.54
N THR A 375 22.05 -11.01 13.81
CA THR A 375 22.71 -12.32 13.91
C THR A 375 22.08 -13.16 15.01
N GLN A 376 21.86 -12.61 16.20
CA GLN A 376 21.20 -13.29 17.30
C GLN A 376 19.79 -13.77 16.92
N ASN A 377 18.98 -12.89 16.32
CA ASN A 377 17.61 -13.23 15.89
C ASN A 377 17.60 -14.36 14.86
N ILE A 378 18.54 -14.36 13.89
CA ILE A 378 18.63 -15.41 12.87
C ILE A 378 19.12 -16.73 13.47
N VAL A 379 20.09 -16.70 14.39
CA VAL A 379 20.55 -17.91 15.12
C VAL A 379 19.42 -18.53 15.92
N GLU A 380 18.63 -17.72 16.65
CA GLU A 380 17.45 -18.21 17.38
C GLU A 380 16.39 -18.80 16.45
N LEU A 381 16.13 -18.13 15.33
CA LEU A 381 15.18 -18.60 14.32
C LEU A 381 15.64 -19.94 13.74
N TYR A 382 16.94 -20.08 13.45
CA TYR A 382 17.55 -21.29 12.93
C TYR A 382 17.43 -22.45 13.93
N ALA A 383 17.69 -22.19 15.20
CA ALA A 383 17.52 -23.19 16.28
C ALA A 383 16.06 -23.65 16.41
N LYS A 384 15.09 -22.76 16.24
CA LYS A 384 13.64 -23.10 16.22
C LYS A 384 13.28 -23.94 14.99
N ALA A 385 13.88 -23.65 13.84
CA ALA A 385 13.62 -24.38 12.59
C ALA A 385 14.21 -25.80 12.60
N TYR A 386 15.36 -25.97 13.24
CA TYR A 386 16.11 -27.23 13.26
C TYR A 386 16.44 -27.71 14.68
N PRO A 387 15.45 -27.99 15.54
CA PRO A 387 15.67 -28.33 16.94
C PRO A 387 16.47 -29.64 17.14
N GLN A 388 16.53 -30.50 16.12
CA GLN A 388 17.31 -31.73 16.11
C GLN A 388 18.80 -31.53 15.80
N CYS A 389 19.19 -30.33 15.37
CA CYS A 389 20.59 -29.99 15.01
C CYS A 389 21.04 -28.79 15.86
N PRO A 390 21.43 -29.00 17.11
CA PRO A 390 21.82 -27.91 17.99
C PRO A 390 23.04 -27.18 17.43
N LEU A 391 22.98 -25.87 17.41
CA LEU A 391 24.10 -25.03 17.05
C LEU A 391 25.10 -24.97 18.21
N PRO A 392 26.41 -24.73 17.94
CA PRO A 392 27.41 -24.52 19.00
C PRO A 392 27.01 -23.36 19.93
N ASP A 393 27.20 -23.55 21.22
CA ASP A 393 26.93 -22.52 22.21
C ASP A 393 27.72 -21.24 21.92
N GLY A 394 27.05 -20.10 21.99
CA GLY A 394 27.66 -18.79 21.78
C GLY A 394 28.05 -18.44 20.34
N ILE A 395 27.62 -19.22 19.33
CA ILE A 395 27.97 -18.99 17.91
C ILE A 395 27.60 -17.61 17.41
N ALA A 396 26.58 -16.96 17.97
CA ALA A 396 26.08 -15.67 17.53
C ALA A 396 27.17 -14.57 17.60
N HIS A 397 28.02 -14.55 18.64
CA HIS A 397 29.06 -13.55 18.79
C HIS A 397 30.19 -13.65 17.78
N PRO A 398 30.83 -14.81 17.57
CA PRO A 398 31.85 -14.95 16.52
C PRO A 398 31.28 -14.63 15.13
N LEU A 399 30.05 -15.08 14.86
CA LEU A 399 29.41 -14.84 13.58
C LEU A 399 29.08 -13.36 13.37
N ALA A 400 28.66 -12.63 14.39
CA ALA A 400 28.46 -11.18 14.32
C ALA A 400 29.77 -10.42 14.06
N ASN A 401 30.89 -10.86 14.64
CA ASN A 401 32.20 -10.26 14.36
C ASN A 401 32.61 -10.46 12.89
N ILE A 402 32.32 -11.63 12.32
CA ILE A 402 32.57 -11.91 10.89
C ILE A 402 31.69 -10.99 10.03
N VAL A 403 30.42 -10.87 10.35
CA VAL A 403 29.50 -9.99 9.64
C VAL A 403 29.97 -8.53 9.69
N ASP A 404 30.38 -8.05 10.86
CA ASP A 404 30.90 -6.69 11.03
C ASP A 404 32.15 -6.45 10.18
N ALA A 405 33.12 -7.35 10.23
CA ALA A 405 34.33 -7.28 9.42
C ALA A 405 34.03 -7.26 7.91
N LEU A 406 33.17 -8.16 7.43
CA LEU A 406 32.78 -8.23 6.02
C LEU A 406 31.95 -7.00 5.58
N SER A 407 31.15 -6.44 6.49
CA SER A 407 30.39 -5.21 6.23
C SER A 407 31.30 -4.01 6.10
N GLN A 408 32.28 -3.85 7.00
CA GLN A 408 33.28 -2.77 6.94
C GLN A 408 34.11 -2.81 5.66
N GLN A 409 34.34 -3.99 5.10
CA GLN A 409 35.05 -4.19 3.82
C GLN A 409 34.14 -4.01 2.59
N GLY A 410 32.85 -3.75 2.78
CA GLY A 410 31.88 -3.62 1.69
C GLY A 410 31.48 -4.94 1.02
N GLN A 411 31.90 -6.10 1.56
CA GLN A 411 31.49 -7.41 1.04
C GLN A 411 30.04 -7.75 1.40
N LEU A 412 29.56 -7.27 2.56
CA LEU A 412 28.16 -7.32 2.98
C LEU A 412 27.63 -5.89 3.05
N ALA A 413 27.40 -5.30 1.89
CA ALA A 413 26.99 -3.90 1.77
C ALA A 413 25.54 -3.64 2.21
N THR A 414 24.70 -4.69 2.33
CA THR A 414 23.27 -4.52 2.59
C THR A 414 22.76 -5.55 3.60
N PRO A 415 21.72 -5.20 4.41
CA PRO A 415 21.05 -6.14 5.31
C PRO A 415 20.55 -7.41 4.62
N ARG A 416 20.13 -7.31 3.35
CA ARG A 416 19.70 -8.47 2.54
C ARG A 416 20.87 -9.46 2.30
N GLN A 417 22.03 -8.94 1.94
CA GLN A 417 23.23 -9.78 1.75
C GLN A 417 23.66 -10.41 3.07
N THR A 418 23.59 -9.67 4.18
CA THR A 418 23.90 -10.18 5.51
C THR A 418 22.95 -11.31 5.93
N MET A 419 21.64 -11.15 5.75
CA MET A 419 20.67 -12.22 6.07
C MET A 419 20.94 -13.48 5.25
N LYS A 420 21.21 -13.35 3.96
CA LYS A 420 21.54 -14.47 3.10
C LYS A 420 22.84 -15.15 3.56
N PHE A 421 23.90 -14.38 3.80
CA PHE A 421 25.17 -14.89 4.30
C PHE A 421 24.99 -15.67 5.60
N LEU A 422 24.25 -15.11 6.57
CA LEU A 422 23.99 -15.75 7.86
C LEU A 422 23.24 -17.08 7.70
N THR A 423 22.23 -17.14 6.86
CA THR A 423 21.47 -18.38 6.63
C THR A 423 22.34 -19.43 5.94
N ASP A 424 23.11 -19.06 4.92
CA ASP A 424 24.01 -19.96 4.20
C ASP A 424 25.13 -20.47 5.13
N PHE A 425 25.70 -19.59 5.99
CA PHE A 425 26.74 -19.96 6.94
C PHE A 425 26.22 -20.96 8.01
N LEU A 426 25.00 -20.73 8.54
CA LEU A 426 24.39 -21.66 9.50
C LEU A 426 24.08 -23.02 8.86
N ASP A 427 23.77 -23.06 7.57
CA ASP A 427 23.66 -24.34 6.84
C ASP A 427 25.00 -25.06 6.73
N LEU A 428 26.12 -24.34 6.49
CA LEU A 428 27.47 -24.95 6.55
C LEU A 428 27.77 -25.52 7.94
N VAL A 429 27.45 -24.76 8.99
CA VAL A 429 27.60 -25.25 10.38
C VAL A 429 26.84 -26.54 10.63
N ARG A 430 25.65 -26.67 10.01
CA ARG A 430 24.79 -27.85 10.15
C ARG A 430 25.28 -29.05 9.34
N TYR A 431 25.70 -28.84 8.09
CA TYR A 431 25.99 -29.92 7.15
C TYR A 431 27.47 -30.36 7.12
N VAL A 432 28.39 -29.43 7.39
CA VAL A 432 29.85 -29.67 7.30
C VAL A 432 30.59 -28.93 8.43
N PRO A 433 30.27 -29.23 9.71
CA PRO A 433 30.79 -28.50 10.86
C PRO A 433 32.31 -28.56 10.96
N GLU A 434 32.96 -29.61 10.44
CA GLU A 434 34.40 -29.78 10.42
C GLU A 434 35.14 -28.78 9.52
N GLN A 435 34.48 -28.20 8.54
CA GLN A 435 35.08 -27.20 7.63
C GLN A 435 34.95 -25.75 8.13
N ILE A 436 34.18 -25.51 9.18
CA ILE A 436 33.90 -24.15 9.69
C ILE A 436 35.18 -23.40 10.09
N PRO A 437 36.16 -23.98 10.78
CA PRO A 437 37.39 -23.29 11.12
C PRO A 437 38.14 -22.78 9.87
N ASP A 438 38.20 -23.59 8.82
CA ASP A 438 38.85 -23.23 7.57
C ASP A 438 38.10 -22.15 6.80
N VAL A 439 36.79 -22.24 6.79
CA VAL A 439 35.93 -21.21 6.18
C VAL A 439 36.10 -19.86 6.89
N ILE A 440 36.10 -19.84 8.23
CA ILE A 440 36.31 -18.62 9.01
C ILE A 440 37.71 -18.06 8.75
N ALA A 441 38.75 -18.91 8.78
CA ALA A 441 40.11 -18.50 8.51
C ALA A 441 40.28 -17.87 7.12
N ASN A 442 39.65 -18.47 6.10
CA ASN A 442 39.68 -17.94 4.74
C ASN A 442 38.93 -16.61 4.60
N LEU A 443 37.75 -16.47 5.25
CA LEU A 443 37.00 -15.22 5.26
C LEU A 443 37.79 -14.09 5.95
N MET A 444 38.43 -14.38 7.06
CA MET A 444 39.22 -13.40 7.80
C MET A 444 40.56 -13.08 7.11
N ALA A 445 41.18 -14.03 6.41
CA ALA A 445 42.42 -13.79 5.63
C ALA A 445 42.16 -12.92 4.38
N GLN A 446 40.98 -12.97 3.80
CA GLN A 446 40.58 -12.07 2.73
C GLN A 446 40.30 -10.64 3.25
N SER A 447 40.26 -10.45 4.55
CA SER A 447 40.00 -9.17 5.21
C SER A 447 41.24 -8.30 5.39
N ASP A 448 42.43 -8.84 5.18
CA ASP A 448 43.70 -8.14 5.39
C ASP A 448 44.31 -7.55 4.09
N PHE A 449 43.53 -7.47 3.01
CA PHE A 449 43.86 -6.81 1.75
C PHE A 449 42.88 -5.68 1.49
#